data_3780732d81faffcb3b82b871a8ff73c4
#
_entry.id   3780732d81faffcb3b82b871a8ff73c4
#
_cell.length_a   1.000
_cell.length_b   1.000
_cell.length_c   1.000
_cell.angle_alpha   90.00
_cell.angle_beta   90.00
_cell.angle_gamma   90.00
#
_symmetry.space_group_name_H-M   'P 1'
#
loop_
_entity.id
_entity.type
_entity.pdbx_description
1 polymer ?
#
loop_
_entity_poly.entity_id
_entity_poly.type
_entity_poly.pdbx_seq_one_letter_code
_entity_poly.pdbx_strand_id
1 'polypeptide(L)'
;KEGANVTLLGGQAETYVRSREFDPLDANMARMQRQQQYITAFDQKALQEMKGDLTLPLDLLNLVSENSVTNLSAPKITYLATKVSGSSFSSDNIYSIDCDIKEGGTGYAEYYPDETKLFEMILKVFYTQIS
;
A
#
# COMPACT_ATOMS: atom_id res chain seq x y z
N LYS A 1 -17.81 8.41 13.98
CA LYS A 1 -18.95 7.52 13.74
C LYS A 1 -18.48 6.44 12.78
N GLU A 2 -18.60 5.20 13.16
CA GLU A 2 -18.19 4.06 12.34
C GLU A 2 -18.85 4.13 10.95
N GLY A 3 -18.08 3.87 9.88
CA GLY A 3 -18.56 3.97 8.50
C GLY A 3 -18.62 5.39 7.92
N ALA A 4 -18.15 6.42 8.62
CA ALA A 4 -18.10 7.77 8.09
C ALA A 4 -16.90 7.95 7.15
N ASN A 5 -17.13 8.55 5.98
CA ASN A 5 -16.04 9.03 5.13
C ASN A 5 -15.40 10.27 5.77
N VAL A 6 -14.09 10.22 5.95
CA VAL A 6 -13.32 11.30 6.56
C VAL A 6 -12.25 11.77 5.58
N THR A 7 -12.16 13.08 5.37
CA THR A 7 -11.06 13.68 4.61
C THR A 7 -9.91 13.97 5.55
N LEU A 8 -8.75 13.35 5.30
CA LEU A 8 -7.51 13.57 6.04
C LEU A 8 -6.60 14.50 5.25
N LEU A 9 -6.04 15.50 5.91
CA LEU A 9 -5.13 16.48 5.31
C LEU A 9 -3.74 16.34 5.92
N GLY A 10 -2.70 16.35 5.08
CA GLY A 10 -1.28 16.47 5.50
C GLY A 10 -0.91 15.62 6.71
N GLY A 11 -0.56 16.27 7.82
CA GLY A 11 -0.15 15.59 9.05
C GLY A 11 -1.22 14.68 9.69
N GLN A 12 -2.50 14.89 9.39
CA GLN A 12 -3.55 13.98 9.85
C GLN A 12 -3.44 12.62 9.12
N ALA A 13 -3.16 12.64 7.83
CA ALA A 13 -2.93 11.43 7.05
C ALA A 13 -1.68 10.69 7.54
N GLU A 14 -0.59 11.41 7.81
CA GLU A 14 0.62 10.84 8.41
C GLU A 14 0.33 10.20 9.76
N THR A 15 -0.35 10.91 10.66
CA THR A 15 -0.74 10.37 11.97
C THR A 15 -1.58 9.11 11.81
N TYR A 16 -2.58 9.12 10.92
CA TYR A 16 -3.46 7.97 10.69
C TYR A 16 -2.71 6.71 10.28
N VAL A 17 -1.75 6.82 9.36
CA VAL A 17 -1.00 5.65 8.85
C VAL A 17 0.14 5.20 9.77
N ARG A 18 0.58 6.07 10.70
CA ARG A 18 1.70 5.78 11.62
C ARG A 18 1.28 5.41 13.02
N SER A 19 0.07 5.80 13.46
CA SER A 19 -0.41 5.53 14.81
C SER A 19 -0.37 4.04 15.13
N ARG A 20 0.04 3.75 16.37
CA ARG A 20 -0.04 2.43 16.98
C ARG A 20 -0.85 2.56 18.27
N GLU A 21 -1.80 1.67 18.45
CA GLU A 21 -2.49 1.52 19.72
C GLU A 21 -1.59 0.81 20.73
N PHE A 22 -1.95 0.86 22.00
CA PHE A 22 -1.08 0.35 23.07
C PHE A 22 -1.00 -1.19 23.13
N ASP A 23 -1.84 -1.92 22.43
CA ASP A 23 -1.73 -3.38 22.36
C ASP A 23 -0.64 -3.79 21.37
N PRO A 24 0.51 -4.35 21.81
CA PRO A 24 1.62 -4.65 20.93
C PRO A 24 1.33 -5.75 19.90
N LEU A 25 0.37 -6.65 20.17
CA LEU A 25 0.07 -7.77 19.28
C LEU A 25 -0.84 -7.34 18.11
N ASP A 26 -1.86 -6.53 18.38
CA ASP A 26 -2.82 -6.10 17.37
C ASP A 26 -2.49 -4.75 16.72
N ALA A 27 -1.68 -3.92 17.38
CA ALA A 27 -1.35 -2.57 16.91
C ALA A 27 -0.75 -2.53 15.51
N ASN A 28 0.06 -3.54 15.15
CA ASN A 28 0.68 -3.61 13.83
C ASN A 28 -0.32 -3.99 12.74
N MET A 29 -1.22 -4.95 13.01
CA MET A 29 -2.27 -5.34 12.07
C MET A 29 -3.23 -4.18 11.82
N ALA A 30 -3.68 -3.49 12.85
CA ALA A 30 -4.53 -2.30 12.73
C ALA A 30 -3.83 -1.18 11.94
N ARG A 31 -2.52 -0.98 12.13
CA ARG A 31 -1.74 -0.04 11.33
C ARG A 31 -1.67 -0.46 9.86
N MET A 32 -1.41 -1.73 9.57
CA MET A 32 -1.39 -2.24 8.19
C MET A 32 -2.72 -2.03 7.48
N GLN A 33 -3.84 -2.28 8.16
CA GLN A 33 -5.18 -2.03 7.61
C GLN A 33 -5.38 -0.55 7.29
N ARG A 34 -4.97 0.38 8.17
CA ARG A 34 -5.04 1.82 7.90
C ARG A 34 -4.15 2.23 6.73
N GLN A 35 -2.97 1.64 6.60
CA GLN A 35 -2.08 1.88 5.45
C GLN A 35 -2.71 1.40 4.14
N GLN A 36 -3.33 0.23 4.12
CA GLN A 36 -4.06 -0.30 2.96
C GLN A 36 -5.24 0.61 2.58
N GLN A 37 -6.04 1.05 3.56
CA GLN A 37 -7.13 2.00 3.33
C GLN A 37 -6.62 3.31 2.74
N TYR A 38 -5.54 3.85 3.29
CA TYR A 38 -4.94 5.09 2.81
C TYR A 38 -4.43 4.96 1.37
N ILE A 39 -3.66 3.92 1.06
CA ILE A 39 -3.14 3.67 -0.29
C ILE A 39 -4.28 3.54 -1.28
N THR A 40 -5.31 2.74 -0.96
CA THR A 40 -6.48 2.56 -1.83
C THR A 40 -7.18 3.89 -2.11
N ALA A 41 -7.43 4.69 -1.08
CA ALA A 41 -8.09 5.98 -1.24
C ALA A 41 -7.21 7.01 -2.00
N PHE A 42 -5.90 6.99 -1.75
CA PHE A 42 -4.94 7.84 -2.46
C PHE A 42 -4.89 7.52 -3.94
N ASP A 43 -4.77 6.24 -4.31
CA ASP A 43 -4.69 5.82 -5.70
C ASP A 43 -5.97 6.15 -6.47
N GLN A 44 -7.13 5.89 -5.87
CA GLN A 44 -8.42 6.25 -6.47
C GLN A 44 -8.53 7.76 -6.72
N LYS A 45 -8.13 8.57 -5.72
CA LYS A 45 -8.13 10.03 -5.85
C LYS A 45 -7.12 10.49 -6.90
N ALA A 46 -5.89 10.00 -6.87
CA ALA A 46 -4.86 10.35 -7.82
C ALA A 46 -5.29 10.05 -9.27
N LEU A 47 -5.84 8.85 -9.52
CA LEU A 47 -6.36 8.47 -10.83
C LEU A 47 -7.53 9.38 -11.28
N GLN A 48 -8.38 9.82 -10.36
CA GLN A 48 -9.46 10.74 -10.66
C GLN A 48 -8.94 12.13 -11.04
N GLU A 49 -8.03 12.67 -10.24
CA GLU A 49 -7.43 13.99 -10.47
C GLU A 49 -6.60 14.04 -11.75
N MET A 50 -5.84 12.98 -12.06
CA MET A 50 -5.06 12.88 -13.30
C MET A 50 -5.93 12.94 -14.58
N LYS A 51 -7.21 12.61 -14.52
CA LYS A 51 -8.13 12.76 -15.66
C LYS A 51 -8.43 14.22 -15.97
N GLY A 52 -8.35 15.10 -14.98
CA GLY A 52 -8.61 16.53 -15.11
C GLY A 52 -7.34 17.37 -15.23
N ASP A 53 -6.22 16.86 -14.74
CA ASP A 53 -4.94 17.56 -14.71
C ASP A 53 -3.80 16.65 -15.25
N LEU A 54 -3.39 16.94 -16.47
CA LEU A 54 -2.33 16.20 -17.17
C LEU A 54 -0.92 16.54 -16.63
N THR A 55 -0.76 17.55 -15.79
CA THR A 55 0.53 17.92 -15.18
C THR A 55 0.78 17.17 -13.88
N LEU A 56 -0.28 16.74 -13.20
CA LEU A 56 -0.21 16.05 -11.92
C LEU A 56 0.76 14.84 -11.88
N PRO A 57 0.83 13.97 -12.92
CA PRO A 57 1.81 12.88 -12.94
C PRO A 57 3.26 13.36 -12.89
N LEU A 58 3.56 14.49 -13.54
CA LEU A 58 4.90 15.08 -13.52
C LEU A 58 5.22 15.71 -12.17
N ASP A 59 4.25 16.37 -11.56
CA ASP A 59 4.42 16.97 -10.22
C ASP A 59 4.64 15.90 -9.16
N LEU A 60 3.89 14.80 -9.20
CA LEU A 60 4.11 13.64 -8.33
C LEU A 60 5.47 13.01 -8.56
N LEU A 61 5.90 12.88 -9.82
CA LEU A 61 7.23 12.36 -10.15
C LEU A 61 8.33 13.25 -9.58
N ASN A 62 8.23 14.57 -9.75
CA ASN A 62 9.20 15.53 -9.23
C ASN A 62 9.28 15.43 -7.70
N LEU A 63 8.13 15.39 -7.02
CA LEU A 63 8.07 15.25 -5.56
C LEU A 63 8.74 13.96 -5.08
N VAL A 64 8.49 12.84 -5.75
CA VAL A 64 9.14 11.56 -5.42
C VAL A 64 10.64 11.64 -5.67
N SER A 65 11.07 12.23 -6.80
CA SER A 65 12.49 12.34 -7.18
C SER A 65 13.29 13.23 -6.25
N GLU A 66 12.67 14.29 -5.70
CA GLU A 66 13.31 15.18 -4.71
C GLU A 66 13.52 14.50 -3.36
N ASN A 67 12.71 13.49 -3.02
CA ASN A 67 12.71 12.84 -1.71
C ASN A 67 13.19 11.37 -1.75
N SER A 68 13.69 10.91 -2.91
CA SER A 68 14.14 9.52 -3.06
C SER A 68 15.34 9.39 -3.98
N VAL A 69 16.10 8.31 -3.81
CA VAL A 69 17.14 7.90 -4.76
C VAL A 69 16.59 6.74 -5.57
N THR A 70 16.53 6.89 -6.89
CA THR A 70 15.98 5.88 -7.78
C THR A 70 16.86 5.73 -9.03
N ASN A 71 16.88 4.52 -9.60
CA ASN A 71 17.47 4.23 -10.90
C ASN A 71 16.45 4.28 -12.04
N LEU A 72 15.21 4.71 -11.75
CA LEU A 72 14.18 4.92 -12.76
C LEU A 72 14.38 6.26 -13.43
N SER A 73 14.61 6.23 -14.74
CA SER A 73 14.63 7.44 -15.56
C SER A 73 13.22 7.90 -15.94
N ALA A 74 13.04 9.17 -16.30
CA ALA A 74 11.76 9.72 -16.73
C ALA A 74 11.08 8.88 -17.85
N PRO A 75 11.79 8.40 -18.89
CA PRO A 75 11.19 7.51 -19.89
C PRO A 75 10.67 6.19 -19.31
N LYS A 76 11.39 5.60 -18.36
CA LYS A 76 10.93 4.36 -17.70
C LYS A 76 9.68 4.60 -16.86
N ILE A 77 9.61 5.72 -16.16
CA ILE A 77 8.45 6.09 -15.36
C ILE A 77 7.25 6.37 -16.26
N THR A 78 7.43 7.10 -17.38
CA THR A 78 6.38 7.32 -18.36
C THR A 78 5.87 5.99 -18.92
N TYR A 79 6.77 5.07 -19.26
CA TYR A 79 6.37 3.73 -19.72
C TYR A 79 5.55 2.99 -18.67
N LEU A 80 5.99 2.98 -17.40
CA LEU A 80 5.24 2.34 -16.31
C LEU A 80 3.88 3.01 -16.11
N ALA A 81 3.83 4.34 -16.12
CA ALA A 81 2.57 5.09 -16.01
C ALA A 81 1.57 4.71 -17.12
N THR A 82 2.02 4.55 -18.36
CA THR A 82 1.14 4.10 -19.47
C THR A 82 0.64 2.68 -19.27
N LYS A 83 1.41 1.80 -18.62
CA LYS A 83 0.98 0.43 -18.30
C LYS A 83 -0.03 0.41 -17.16
N VAL A 84 0.20 1.24 -16.15
CA VAL A 84 -0.67 1.32 -14.96
C VAL A 84 -1.97 2.07 -15.26
N SER A 85 -1.97 3.05 -16.15
CA SER A 85 -3.17 3.83 -16.49
C SER A 85 -4.34 3.01 -17.06
N GLY A 86 -4.04 1.83 -17.64
CA GLY A 86 -5.03 0.86 -18.09
C GLY A 86 -5.45 -0.17 -17.03
N SER A 87 -4.87 -0.12 -15.84
CA SER A 87 -5.13 -1.06 -14.76
C SER A 87 -6.20 -0.49 -13.82
N SER A 88 -6.94 -1.38 -13.18
CA SER A 88 -7.82 -1.03 -12.05
C SER A 88 -7.10 -1.41 -10.76
N PHE A 89 -6.99 -0.45 -9.84
CA PHE A 89 -6.55 -0.74 -8.48
C PHE A 89 -7.77 -1.06 -7.62
N SER A 90 -7.74 -2.22 -6.98
CA SER A 90 -8.76 -2.67 -6.03
C SER A 90 -8.09 -3.16 -4.75
N SER A 91 -8.75 -2.98 -3.61
CA SER A 91 -8.34 -3.60 -2.35
C SER A 91 -8.19 -5.12 -2.45
N ASP A 92 -8.92 -5.76 -3.38
CA ASP A 92 -8.86 -7.20 -3.62
C ASP A 92 -7.51 -7.65 -4.21
N ASN A 93 -6.71 -6.69 -4.72
CA ASN A 93 -5.36 -6.90 -5.24
C ASN A 93 -4.28 -6.65 -4.19
N ILE A 94 -4.65 -6.36 -2.95
CA ILE A 94 -3.74 -6.26 -1.82
C ILE A 94 -3.74 -7.58 -1.07
N TYR A 95 -2.62 -8.24 -1.07
CA TYR A 95 -2.45 -9.53 -0.41
C TYR A 95 -1.69 -9.34 0.90
N SER A 96 -2.15 -10.01 1.96
CA SER A 96 -1.46 -10.11 3.23
C SER A 96 -1.20 -11.58 3.56
N ILE A 97 -0.09 -11.83 4.24
CA ILE A 97 0.30 -13.16 4.67
C ILE A 97 -0.30 -13.40 6.05
N ASP A 98 -1.01 -14.52 6.22
CA ASP A 98 -1.43 -14.97 7.54
C ASP A 98 -0.20 -15.37 8.35
N CYS A 99 -0.11 -14.87 9.56
CA CYS A 99 1.00 -15.12 10.47
C CYS A 99 0.49 -15.48 11.85
N ASP A 100 1.15 -16.43 12.49
CA ASP A 100 1.04 -16.58 13.94
C ASP A 100 1.80 -15.44 14.61
N ILE A 101 1.18 -14.79 15.59
CA ILE A 101 1.79 -13.67 16.31
C ILE A 101 2.14 -14.18 17.71
N LYS A 102 3.40 -14.01 18.10
CA LYS A 102 3.91 -14.37 19.43
C LYS A 102 4.59 -13.17 20.06
N GLU A 103 4.55 -13.10 21.38
CA GLU A 103 5.36 -12.15 22.11
C GLU A 103 6.81 -12.62 22.13
N GLY A 104 7.70 -11.84 21.53
CA GLY A 104 9.13 -12.12 21.53
C GLY A 104 9.79 -11.80 22.87
N GLY A 105 10.99 -12.36 23.10
CA GLY A 105 11.74 -12.18 24.33
C GLY A 105 12.14 -10.73 24.66
N THR A 106 12.01 -9.81 23.71
CA THR A 106 12.30 -8.37 23.84
C THR A 106 11.04 -7.52 24.05
N GLY A 107 9.86 -8.14 24.21
CA GLY A 107 8.58 -7.43 24.32
C GLY A 107 8.03 -6.90 23.00
N TYR A 108 8.59 -7.32 21.87
CA TYR A 108 8.08 -7.02 20.54
C TYR A 108 7.31 -8.21 19.97
N ALA A 109 6.29 -7.93 19.14
CA ALA A 109 5.56 -8.97 18.43
C ALA A 109 6.46 -9.60 17.34
N GLU A 110 6.54 -10.92 17.35
CA GLU A 110 7.21 -11.72 16.33
C GLU A 110 6.14 -12.36 15.44
N TYR A 111 6.32 -12.26 14.12
CA TYR A 111 5.39 -12.76 13.11
C TYR A 111 5.97 -14.00 12.45
N TYR A 112 5.27 -15.11 12.55
CA TYR A 112 5.62 -16.38 11.95
C TYR A 112 4.69 -16.66 10.79
N PRO A 113 5.11 -16.45 9.53
CA PRO A 113 4.26 -16.68 8.37
C PRO A 113 3.95 -18.17 8.20
N ASP A 114 2.72 -18.47 7.79
CA ASP A 114 2.37 -19.80 7.29
C ASP A 114 3.01 -20.00 5.92
N GLU A 115 4.04 -20.84 5.86
CA GLU A 115 4.83 -21.07 4.63
C GLU A 115 3.98 -21.67 3.50
N THR A 116 2.99 -22.50 3.82
CA THR A 116 2.09 -23.10 2.81
C THR A 116 1.22 -22.04 2.18
N LYS A 117 0.58 -21.18 3.00
CA LYS A 117 -0.26 -20.08 2.52
C LYS A 117 0.56 -19.02 1.78
N LEU A 118 1.79 -18.76 2.23
CA LEU A 118 2.72 -17.88 1.53
C LEU A 118 3.00 -18.41 0.12
N PHE A 119 3.31 -19.69 0.00
CA PHE A 119 3.58 -20.32 -1.28
C PHE A 119 2.35 -20.30 -2.22
N GLU A 120 1.18 -20.64 -1.71
CA GLU A 120 -0.07 -20.57 -2.46
C GLU A 120 -0.36 -19.15 -2.96
N MET A 121 -0.13 -18.14 -2.12
CA MET A 121 -0.28 -16.74 -2.50
C MET A 121 0.72 -16.34 -3.61
N ILE A 122 1.98 -16.75 -3.51
CA ILE A 122 2.99 -16.50 -4.55
C ILE A 122 2.56 -17.12 -5.87
N LEU A 123 2.08 -18.37 -5.85
CA LEU A 123 1.57 -19.03 -7.06
C LEU A 123 0.38 -18.26 -7.64
N LYS A 124 -0.56 -17.84 -6.83
CA LYS A 124 -1.75 -17.09 -7.26
C LYS A 124 -1.40 -15.74 -7.89
N VAL A 125 -0.41 -15.02 -7.34
CA VAL A 125 -0.10 -13.65 -7.74
C VAL A 125 0.84 -13.59 -8.95
N PHE A 126 1.82 -14.48 -9.01
CA PHE A 126 2.92 -14.38 -9.96
C PHE A 126 2.91 -15.46 -11.05
N TYR A 127 2.07 -16.48 -10.93
CA TYR A 127 2.05 -17.59 -11.87
C TYR A 127 0.66 -17.78 -12.47
N THR A 128 0.63 -18.12 -13.75
CA THR A 128 -0.59 -18.55 -14.43
C THR A 128 -0.59 -20.07 -14.55
N GLN A 129 -1.69 -20.70 -14.15
CA GLN A 129 -1.83 -22.14 -14.32
C GLN A 129 -1.85 -22.46 -15.81
N ILE A 130 -0.89 -23.27 -16.25
CA ILE A 130 -0.90 -23.85 -17.59
C ILE A 130 -1.67 -25.17 -17.54
N SER A 131 -2.70 -25.25 -18.36
CA SER A 131 -3.47 -26.50 -18.58
C SER A 131 -2.74 -27.43 -19.52
#